data_1e0acd72db1145fa9b82c5e5dca786fc
#
_entry.id   1e0acd72db1145fa9b82c5e5dca786fc
#
_cell.length_a   1.000
_cell.length_b   1.000
_cell.length_c   1.000
_cell.angle_alpha   90.00
_cell.angle_beta   90.00
_cell.angle_gamma   90.00
#
_symmetry.space_group_name_H-M   'P 1'
#
loop_
_entity.id
_entity.type
_entity.pdbx_description
1 polymer ?
#
loop_
_entity_poly.entity_id
_entity_poly.type
_entity_poly.pdbx_seq_one_letter_code
_entity_poly.pdbx_strand_id
1 'polypeptide(L)'
;MRYLLVDRITEWNADGKIKGIKNVAMSEDFLEFHFPKNPVMPGVLLIEAFAQLSGWLEAASSDFKNWFLMTKVRQCKFYGFALPGDQVELEVERLSESTPQRKVYSALGRVGTKRKVVIEFEGDVIPFEEIEDREEQRRFFKVLTRE
;
A
#
# COMPACT_ATOMS: atom_id res chain seq x y z
N MET A 1 -8.10 -3.62 -16.58
CA MET A 1 -7.79 -2.60 -15.56
C MET A 1 -6.74 -3.14 -14.60
N ARG A 2 -5.76 -2.33 -14.28
CA ARG A 2 -4.72 -2.68 -13.30
C ARG A 2 -4.92 -1.84 -12.05
N TYR A 3 -4.93 -2.49 -10.90
CA TYR A 3 -5.04 -1.78 -9.62
C TYR A 3 -3.65 -1.44 -9.09
N LEU A 4 -3.04 -0.40 -9.64
CA LEU A 4 -1.76 0.12 -9.17
C LEU A 4 -2.05 1.31 -8.24
N LEU A 5 -2.01 1.04 -6.94
CA LEU A 5 -2.43 2.02 -5.93
C LEU A 5 -1.27 2.65 -5.16
N VAL A 6 -0.05 2.40 -5.59
CA VAL A 6 1.15 3.07 -5.09
C VAL A 6 1.80 3.77 -6.26
N ASP A 7 1.79 5.10 -6.25
CA ASP A 7 2.34 5.90 -7.35
C ASP A 7 3.82 6.19 -7.18
N ARG A 8 4.29 6.16 -5.94
CA ARG A 8 5.69 6.38 -5.60
C ARG A 8 6.03 5.77 -4.24
N ILE A 9 7.23 5.24 -4.12
CA ILE A 9 7.83 4.85 -2.85
C ILE A 9 8.89 5.88 -2.52
N THR A 10 8.68 6.61 -1.42
CA THR A 10 9.55 7.73 -1.05
C THR A 10 10.67 7.32 -0.11
N GLU A 11 10.48 6.25 0.67
CA GLU A 11 11.43 5.81 1.68
C GLU A 11 11.13 4.37 2.06
N TRP A 12 12.16 3.58 2.30
CA TRP A 12 12.01 2.25 2.89
C TRP A 12 13.29 1.82 3.58
N ASN A 13 13.16 0.93 4.56
CA ASN A 13 14.30 0.25 5.16
C ASN A 13 13.93 -1.18 5.54
N ALA A 14 14.92 -2.06 5.53
CA ALA A 14 14.73 -3.48 5.82
C ALA A 14 14.32 -3.76 7.27
N ASP A 15 14.46 -2.78 8.16
CA ASP A 15 14.05 -2.90 9.57
C ASP A 15 12.53 -2.87 9.72
N GLY A 16 11.81 -2.52 8.66
CA GLY A 16 10.38 -2.70 8.63
C GLY A 16 9.54 -1.46 8.41
N LYS A 17 10.09 -0.44 7.75
CA LYS A 17 9.33 0.77 7.38
C LYS A 17 9.32 0.99 5.88
N ILE A 18 8.17 1.44 5.38
CA ILE A 18 8.05 1.91 4.01
C ILE A 18 7.04 3.05 3.94
N LYS A 19 7.36 4.04 3.12
CA LYS A 19 6.49 5.19 2.85
C LYS A 19 6.28 5.34 1.37
N GLY A 20 5.09 5.73 1.01
CA GLY A 20 4.74 5.94 -0.38
C GLY A 20 3.64 6.97 -0.55
N ILE A 21 3.23 7.13 -1.79
CA ILE A 21 2.22 8.12 -2.19
C ILE A 21 1.20 7.46 -3.10
N LYS A 22 -0.07 7.76 -2.86
CA LYS A 22 -1.16 7.55 -3.81
C LYS A 22 -1.77 8.89 -4.17
N ASN A 23 -1.68 9.27 -5.42
CA ASN A 23 -2.36 10.46 -5.94
C ASN A 23 -3.79 10.09 -6.37
N VAL A 24 -4.76 10.90 -5.99
CA VAL A 24 -6.14 10.70 -6.42
C VAL A 24 -6.41 11.62 -7.62
N ALA A 25 -6.33 11.06 -8.82
CA ALA A 25 -6.57 11.80 -10.05
C ALA A 25 -8.06 11.80 -10.39
N MET A 26 -8.57 12.92 -10.92
CA MET A 26 -9.97 13.01 -11.34
C MET A 26 -10.34 11.97 -12.40
N SER A 27 -9.36 11.48 -13.16
CA SER A 27 -9.57 10.47 -14.21
C SER A 27 -9.62 9.03 -13.71
N GLU A 28 -9.50 8.80 -12.40
CA GLU A 28 -9.56 7.44 -11.85
C GLU A 28 -10.93 6.82 -12.08
N ASP A 29 -10.96 5.61 -12.65
CA ASP A 29 -12.19 4.91 -12.97
C ASP A 29 -13.12 4.69 -11.77
N PHE A 30 -12.53 4.43 -10.59
CA PHE A 30 -13.31 4.18 -9.37
C PHE A 30 -14.13 5.39 -8.90
N LEU A 31 -13.86 6.59 -9.41
CA LEU A 31 -14.62 7.79 -9.04
C LEU A 31 -15.94 7.91 -9.77
N GLU A 32 -16.12 7.22 -10.90
CA GLU A 32 -17.29 7.37 -11.76
C GLU A 32 -18.62 7.16 -11.02
N PHE A 33 -18.67 6.14 -10.17
CA PHE A 33 -19.88 5.78 -9.42
C PHE A 33 -19.76 5.94 -7.90
N HIS A 34 -18.65 6.44 -7.43
CA HIS A 34 -18.38 6.54 -5.99
C HIS A 34 -17.99 7.97 -5.57
N PHE A 35 -18.90 8.94 -5.59
CA PHE A 35 -20.31 8.87 -6.00
C PHE A 35 -20.55 9.85 -7.15
N PRO A 36 -21.61 9.69 -7.98
CA PRO A 36 -21.79 10.50 -9.19
C PRO A 36 -21.74 12.02 -9.00
N LYS A 37 -22.24 12.53 -7.87
CA LYS A 37 -22.23 13.97 -7.57
C LYS A 37 -21.19 14.36 -6.51
N ASN A 38 -20.49 13.39 -5.96
CA ASN A 38 -19.51 13.62 -4.89
C ASN A 38 -18.42 12.55 -4.98
N PRO A 39 -17.50 12.71 -5.92
CA PRO A 39 -16.45 11.70 -6.13
C PRO A 39 -15.48 11.65 -4.95
N VAL A 40 -15.37 10.47 -4.36
CA VAL A 40 -14.42 10.19 -3.28
C VAL A 40 -13.75 8.85 -3.55
N MET A 41 -12.48 8.73 -3.17
CA MET A 41 -11.78 7.46 -3.28
C MET A 41 -12.39 6.44 -2.31
N PRO A 42 -12.79 5.25 -2.79
CA PRO A 42 -13.26 4.21 -1.88
C PRO A 42 -12.21 3.87 -0.82
N GLY A 43 -12.61 3.91 0.45
CA GLY A 43 -11.68 3.65 1.56
C GLY A 43 -11.04 2.27 1.47
N VAL A 44 -11.76 1.27 0.98
CA VAL A 44 -11.23 -0.09 0.81
C VAL A 44 -10.06 -0.14 -0.18
N LEU A 45 -9.98 0.79 -1.12
CA LEU A 45 -8.83 0.88 -2.03
C LEU A 45 -7.59 1.43 -1.34
N LEU A 46 -7.73 2.20 -0.27
CA LEU A 46 -6.60 2.59 0.57
C LEU A 46 -6.06 1.38 1.35
N ILE A 47 -6.94 0.46 1.77
CA ILE A 47 -6.49 -0.80 2.36
C ILE A 47 -5.66 -1.58 1.36
N GLU A 48 -6.09 -1.67 0.10
CA GLU A 48 -5.33 -2.31 -0.96
C GLU A 48 -3.99 -1.61 -1.21
N ALA A 49 -3.97 -0.27 -1.17
CA ALA A 49 -2.73 0.48 -1.31
C ALA A 49 -1.70 0.10 -0.22
N PHE A 50 -2.16 -0.06 1.02
CA PHE A 50 -1.29 -0.53 2.11
C PHE A 50 -0.83 -1.96 1.92
N ALA A 51 -1.70 -2.84 1.40
CA ALA A 51 -1.31 -4.22 1.09
C ALA A 51 -0.21 -4.24 0.04
N GLN A 52 -0.34 -3.44 -1.02
CA GLN A 52 0.68 -3.33 -2.06
C GLN A 52 1.99 -2.76 -1.52
N LEU A 53 1.91 -1.71 -0.71
CA LEU A 53 3.10 -1.09 -0.14
C LEU A 53 3.85 -2.06 0.80
N SER A 54 3.10 -2.84 1.59
CA SER A 54 3.68 -3.88 2.45
C SER A 54 4.33 -4.99 1.64
N GLY A 55 3.71 -5.35 0.51
CA GLY A 55 4.30 -6.29 -0.44
C GLY A 55 5.64 -5.81 -0.97
N TRP A 56 5.73 -4.53 -1.33
CA TRP A 56 6.99 -3.93 -1.77
C TRP A 56 8.06 -3.95 -0.68
N LEU A 57 7.67 -3.71 0.56
CA LEU A 57 8.60 -3.80 1.69
C LEU A 57 9.16 -5.22 1.83
N GLU A 58 8.28 -6.22 1.77
CA GLU A 58 8.72 -7.62 1.84
C GLU A 58 9.59 -8.00 0.65
N ALA A 59 9.21 -7.58 -0.55
CA ALA A 59 9.98 -7.84 -1.75
C ALA A 59 11.38 -7.22 -1.65
N ALA A 60 11.46 -5.93 -1.36
CA ALA A 60 12.75 -5.24 -1.24
C ALA A 60 13.63 -5.81 -0.13
N SER A 61 13.02 -6.16 1.01
CA SER A 61 13.74 -6.71 2.16
C SER A 61 14.26 -8.12 1.91
N SER A 62 13.67 -8.88 0.99
CA SER A 62 14.03 -10.26 0.66
C SER A 62 14.75 -10.42 -0.67
N ASP A 63 15.25 -9.34 -1.25
CA ASP A 63 15.83 -9.34 -2.60
C ASP A 63 14.87 -9.94 -3.65
N PHE A 64 13.60 -9.55 -3.56
CA PHE A 64 12.51 -9.95 -4.46
C PHE A 64 12.23 -11.46 -4.48
N LYS A 65 12.58 -12.15 -3.42
CA LYS A 65 12.24 -13.57 -3.27
C LYS A 65 10.83 -13.77 -2.74
N ASN A 66 10.34 -12.87 -1.90
CA ASN A 66 9.07 -13.00 -1.20
C ASN A 66 8.15 -11.82 -1.46
N TRP A 67 6.86 -12.08 -1.27
CA TRP A 67 5.79 -11.10 -1.30
C TRP A 67 4.94 -11.24 -0.04
N PHE A 68 4.34 -10.16 0.40
CA PHE A 68 3.38 -10.19 1.49
C PHE A 68 1.96 -10.27 0.94
N LEU A 69 1.18 -11.24 1.40
CA LEU A 69 -0.22 -11.39 1.06
C LEU A 69 -1.08 -11.11 2.29
N MET A 70 -1.84 -10.01 2.26
CA MET A 70 -2.74 -9.67 3.36
C MET A 70 -3.85 -10.70 3.47
N THR A 71 -4.04 -11.28 4.66
CA THR A 71 -5.07 -12.28 4.91
C THR A 71 -6.10 -11.85 5.95
N LYS A 72 -5.77 -10.84 6.78
CA LYS A 72 -6.67 -10.39 7.83
C LYS A 72 -6.45 -8.93 8.15
N VAL A 73 -7.54 -8.18 8.20
CA VAL A 73 -7.55 -6.83 8.77
C VAL A 73 -7.96 -6.96 10.23
N ARG A 74 -7.08 -6.60 11.14
CA ARG A 74 -7.34 -6.67 12.58
C ARG A 74 -8.23 -5.51 13.01
N GLN A 75 -7.94 -4.32 12.49
CA GLN A 75 -8.61 -3.09 12.89
C GLN A 75 -8.43 -2.07 11.78
N CYS A 76 -9.48 -1.35 11.43
CA CYS A 76 -9.41 -0.27 10.46
C CYS A 76 -10.37 0.83 10.88
N LYS A 77 -9.90 2.07 10.87
CA LYS A 77 -10.74 3.23 11.13
C LYS A 77 -10.50 4.29 10.05
N PHE A 78 -11.60 4.74 9.45
CA PHE A 78 -11.61 5.83 8.49
C PHE A 78 -12.02 7.11 9.20
N TYR A 79 -11.23 8.18 9.01
CA TYR A 79 -11.45 9.49 9.62
C TYR A 79 -11.99 10.51 8.63
N GLY A 80 -11.95 10.21 7.35
CA GLY A 80 -12.42 11.11 6.32
C GLY A 80 -12.13 10.55 4.92
N PHE A 81 -12.53 11.30 3.91
CA PHE A 81 -12.39 10.91 2.52
C PHE A 81 -11.12 11.46 1.89
N ALA A 82 -10.55 10.69 0.96
CA ALA A 82 -9.57 11.21 0.01
C ALA A 82 -10.34 11.64 -1.25
N LEU A 83 -10.11 12.86 -1.67
CA LEU A 83 -10.83 13.51 -2.76
C LEU A 83 -9.96 13.64 -4.01
N PRO A 84 -10.57 13.78 -5.20
CA PRO A 84 -9.79 14.10 -6.40
C PRO A 84 -8.90 15.32 -6.18
N GLY A 85 -7.63 15.20 -6.55
CA GLY A 85 -6.63 16.24 -6.32
C GLY A 85 -5.81 16.03 -5.06
N ASP A 86 -6.23 15.14 -4.17
CA ASP A 86 -5.46 14.84 -2.96
C ASP A 86 -4.27 13.95 -3.26
N GLN A 87 -3.19 14.17 -2.54
CA GLN A 87 -2.05 13.26 -2.46
C GLN A 87 -2.09 12.58 -1.10
N VAL A 88 -2.34 11.26 -1.10
CA VAL A 88 -2.39 10.49 0.13
C VAL A 88 -0.98 9.98 0.44
N GLU A 89 -0.43 10.40 1.57
CA GLU A 89 0.82 9.88 2.09
C GLU A 89 0.53 8.58 2.83
N LEU A 90 1.26 7.52 2.46
CA LEU A 90 1.10 6.17 2.99
C LEU A 90 2.32 5.82 3.84
N GLU A 91 2.09 5.37 5.06
CA GLU A 91 3.17 4.89 5.93
C GLU A 91 2.80 3.50 6.44
N VAL A 92 3.74 2.56 6.34
CA VAL A 92 3.57 1.20 6.84
C VAL A 92 4.75 0.85 7.72
N GLU A 93 4.47 0.24 8.86
CA GLU A 93 5.47 -0.21 9.82
C GLU A 93 5.20 -1.65 10.24
N ARG A 94 6.24 -2.48 10.13
CA ARG A 94 6.18 -3.87 10.58
C ARG A 94 6.21 -3.91 12.10
N LEU A 95 5.30 -4.67 12.70
CA LEU A 95 5.22 -4.81 14.16
C LEU A 95 6.14 -5.95 14.64
N SER A 96 6.59 -5.85 15.90
CA SER A 96 7.55 -6.77 16.52
C SER A 96 7.05 -8.21 16.62
N GLU A 97 5.76 -8.43 16.59
CA GLU A 97 5.15 -9.78 16.64
C GLU A 97 5.23 -10.55 15.31
N SER A 98 5.81 -9.93 14.28
CA SER A 98 6.01 -10.57 12.98
C SER A 98 7.03 -11.70 13.06
N THR A 99 6.80 -12.75 12.25
CA THR A 99 7.71 -13.90 12.08
C THR A 99 8.18 -13.96 10.63
N PRO A 100 9.15 -14.82 10.26
CA PRO A 100 9.55 -14.95 8.87
C PRO A 100 8.41 -15.37 7.91
N GLN A 101 7.41 -16.12 8.40
CA GLN A 101 6.31 -16.64 7.58
C GLN A 101 5.06 -15.77 7.66
N ARG A 102 4.92 -14.95 8.69
CA ARG A 102 3.72 -14.15 8.93
C ARG A 102 4.09 -12.78 9.45
N LYS A 103 3.64 -11.77 8.74
CA LYS A 103 3.93 -10.36 9.10
C LYS A 103 2.69 -9.65 9.59
N VAL A 104 2.90 -8.75 10.53
CA VAL A 104 1.88 -7.87 11.08
C VAL A 104 2.36 -6.44 10.86
N TYR A 105 1.47 -5.59 10.37
CA TYR A 105 1.78 -4.20 10.05
C TYR A 105 0.76 -3.25 10.66
N SER A 106 1.23 -2.07 11.03
CA SER A 106 0.37 -0.91 11.24
C SER A 106 0.59 0.08 10.12
N ALA A 107 -0.46 0.79 9.74
CA ALA A 107 -0.37 1.75 8.63
C ALA A 107 -1.23 2.98 8.87
N LEU A 108 -0.81 4.07 8.27
CA LEU A 108 -1.45 5.37 8.36
C LEU A 108 -1.49 6.00 6.97
N GLY A 109 -2.66 6.47 6.57
CA GLY A 109 -2.84 7.29 5.38
C GLY A 109 -3.30 8.68 5.76
N ARG A 110 -2.64 9.70 5.22
CA ARG A 110 -2.99 11.10 5.52
C ARG A 110 -2.91 11.98 4.28
N VAL A 111 -3.68 13.06 4.32
CA VAL A 111 -3.60 14.14 3.34
C VAL A 111 -3.19 15.40 4.10
N GLY A 112 -1.99 15.91 3.82
CA GLY A 112 -1.40 16.98 4.61
C GLY A 112 -1.25 16.56 6.07
N THR A 113 -1.85 17.29 6.99
CA THR A 113 -1.80 16.99 8.42
C THR A 113 -2.97 16.12 8.90
N LYS A 114 -3.94 15.80 8.02
CA LYS A 114 -5.17 15.11 8.40
C LYS A 114 -5.05 13.60 8.15
N ARG A 115 -5.25 12.81 9.19
CA ARG A 115 -5.36 11.35 9.06
C ARG A 115 -6.65 11.02 8.31
N LYS A 116 -6.56 10.12 7.36
CA LYS A 116 -7.71 9.62 6.60
C LYS A 116 -8.05 8.18 6.98
N VAL A 117 -7.03 7.38 7.27
CA VAL A 117 -7.21 5.98 7.63
C VAL A 117 -6.07 5.52 8.52
N VAL A 118 -6.42 4.73 9.54
CA VAL A 118 -5.46 4.03 10.40
C VAL A 118 -5.86 2.56 10.40
N ILE A 119 -4.91 1.68 10.16
CA ILE A 119 -5.20 0.25 9.98
C ILE A 119 -4.09 -0.61 10.60
N GLU A 120 -4.48 -1.76 11.14
CA GLU A 120 -3.58 -2.82 11.53
C GLU A 120 -4.02 -4.10 10.84
N PHE A 121 -3.06 -4.81 10.22
CA PHE A 121 -3.36 -5.98 9.42
C PHE A 121 -2.23 -6.99 9.49
N GLU A 122 -2.54 -8.21 9.06
CA GLU A 122 -1.56 -9.29 9.03
C GLU A 122 -1.74 -10.16 7.78
N GLY A 123 -0.73 -10.94 7.49
CA GLY A 123 -0.78 -11.83 6.35
C GLY A 123 0.44 -12.74 6.25
N ASP A 124 0.45 -13.51 5.18
CA ASP A 124 1.45 -14.55 4.96
C ASP A 124 2.54 -14.06 4.00
N VAL A 125 3.75 -14.53 4.24
CA VAL A 125 4.86 -14.36 3.31
C VAL A 125 4.85 -15.53 2.34
N ILE A 126 4.78 -15.22 1.04
CA ILE A 126 4.74 -16.21 -0.02
C ILE A 126 5.89 -15.99 -1.00
N PRO A 127 6.32 -17.03 -1.74
CA PRO A 127 7.33 -16.83 -2.80
C PRO A 127 6.78 -15.92 -3.90
N PHE A 128 7.55 -14.89 -4.28
CA PHE A 128 7.10 -13.92 -5.29
C PHE A 128 6.89 -14.56 -6.66
N GLU A 129 7.70 -15.57 -7.00
CA GLU A 129 7.59 -16.28 -8.27
C GLU A 129 6.26 -16.98 -8.49
N GLU A 130 5.52 -17.28 -7.42
CA GLU A 130 4.19 -17.88 -7.54
C GLU A 130 3.14 -16.92 -8.10
N ILE A 131 3.39 -15.62 -8.07
CA ILE A 131 2.41 -14.61 -8.50
C ILE A 131 2.90 -13.72 -9.63
N GLU A 132 4.20 -13.46 -9.74
CA GLU A 132 4.75 -12.51 -10.71
C GLU A 132 6.18 -12.87 -11.12
N ASP A 133 6.64 -12.29 -12.24
CA ASP A 133 8.02 -12.38 -12.66
C ASP A 133 8.89 -11.45 -11.81
N ARG A 134 9.88 -12.02 -11.10
CA ARG A 134 10.73 -11.28 -10.16
C ARG A 134 11.50 -10.15 -10.82
N GLU A 135 12.05 -10.36 -12.00
CA GLU A 135 12.88 -9.36 -12.67
C GLU A 135 12.04 -8.18 -13.19
N GLU A 136 10.84 -8.45 -13.67
CA GLU A 136 9.91 -7.38 -14.04
C GLU A 136 9.51 -6.54 -12.84
N GLN A 137 9.25 -7.17 -11.71
CA GLN A 137 8.85 -6.47 -10.49
C GLN A 137 10.03 -5.71 -9.88
N ARG A 138 11.24 -6.22 -9.98
CA ARG A 138 12.45 -5.50 -9.57
C ARG A 138 12.62 -4.21 -10.39
N ARG A 139 12.41 -4.29 -11.70
CA ARG A 139 12.44 -3.10 -12.57
C ARG A 139 11.35 -2.11 -12.21
N PHE A 140 10.14 -2.60 -11.95
CA PHE A 140 9.02 -1.74 -11.57
C PHE A 140 9.28 -1.04 -10.23
N PHE A 141 9.85 -1.74 -9.27
CA PHE A 141 10.24 -1.15 -7.99
C PHE A 141 11.20 0.04 -8.17
N LYS A 142 12.14 -0.08 -9.10
CA LYS A 142 13.05 1.04 -9.43
C LYS A 142 12.31 2.24 -10.00
N VAL A 143 11.26 2.01 -10.76
CA VAL A 143 10.39 3.08 -11.26
C VAL A 143 9.69 3.77 -10.08
N LEU A 144 9.12 3.01 -9.17
CA LEU A 144 8.41 3.55 -8.01
C LEU A 144 9.34 4.33 -7.06
N THR A 145 10.56 3.88 -6.88
CA THR A 145 11.56 4.53 -6.02
C THR A 145 12.35 5.61 -6.75
N ARG A 146 12.20 5.70 -8.07
CA ARG A 146 12.96 6.63 -8.94
C ARG A 146 14.47 6.38 -8.90
N GLU A 147 14.86 5.13 -8.80
CA GLU A 147 16.26 4.71 -8.87
C GLU A 147 16.74 4.53 -10.31
#